data_ea279671502804e48670adada5234f56
#
_entry.id   ea279671502804e48670adada5234f56
#
_cell.length_a   1.000
_cell.length_b   1.000
_cell.length_c   1.000
_cell.angle_alpha   90.00
_cell.angle_beta   90.00
_cell.angle_gamma   90.00
#
_symmetry.space_group_name_H-M   'P 1'
#
loop_
_entity.id
_entity.type
_entity.pdbx_description
1 polymer ?
#
loop_
_entity_poly.entity_id
_entity_poly.type
_entity_poly.pdbx_seq_one_letter_code
_entity_poly.pdbx_strand_id
1 'polypeptide(L)'
;MPQSELTHPRNPRSAPDRVTPMLHMMCGKIAAGKSTLAAELARKPGTVLIAEDEWLSTLFGDQMQSVGDYVRLSAKLRAVMGPHISMLLLGGVSVVLDFQANTIRSRNWMRSVFEDVGAGHKLHFLDLDEDICMQRLRARNLAGTHQFAASDAQFHQICAGFEPPSDDEGFDMITYDSDTI
;
A
#
# COMPACT_ATOMS: atom_id res chain seq x y z
N MET A 1 -50.14 -15.13 45.17
CA MET A 1 -49.80 -15.26 43.78
C MET A 1 -48.37 -14.71 43.60
N PRO A 2 -47.32 -15.55 43.50
CA PRO A 2 -45.98 -15.05 43.28
C PRO A 2 -45.74 -14.78 41.78
N GLN A 3 -45.19 -13.60 41.51
CA GLN A 3 -44.77 -13.19 40.19
C GLN A 3 -43.50 -13.94 39.79
N SER A 4 -43.54 -14.68 38.68
CA SER A 4 -42.39 -15.38 38.11
C SER A 4 -41.53 -14.38 37.34
N GLU A 5 -40.31 -14.14 37.85
CA GLU A 5 -39.24 -13.43 37.14
C GLU A 5 -38.74 -14.27 35.95
N LEU A 6 -38.98 -13.75 34.76
CA LEU A 6 -38.39 -14.26 33.52
C LEU A 6 -36.93 -13.80 33.43
N THR A 7 -36.03 -14.65 33.93
CA THR A 7 -34.60 -14.48 33.70
C THR A 7 -34.29 -14.85 32.24
N HIS A 8 -33.99 -13.81 31.41
CA HIS A 8 -33.45 -14.02 30.07
C HIS A 8 -31.99 -14.47 30.20
N PRO A 9 -31.58 -15.60 29.59
CA PRO A 9 -30.17 -15.97 29.53
C PRO A 9 -29.43 -14.98 28.66
N ARG A 10 -28.53 -14.19 29.23
CA ARG A 10 -27.52 -13.44 28.49
C ARG A 10 -26.57 -14.47 27.86
N ASN A 11 -26.68 -14.65 26.56
CA ASN A 11 -25.71 -15.38 25.77
C ASN A 11 -24.47 -14.49 25.64
N PRO A 12 -23.31 -14.80 26.27
CA PRO A 12 -22.08 -14.09 26.00
C PRO A 12 -21.58 -14.54 24.62
N ARG A 13 -22.00 -13.87 23.57
CA ARG A 13 -21.26 -13.92 22.32
C ARG A 13 -19.89 -13.37 22.67
N SER A 14 -18.90 -14.24 22.85
CA SER A 14 -17.50 -13.88 22.84
C SER A 14 -17.28 -13.01 21.60
N ALA A 15 -16.87 -11.76 21.82
CA ALA A 15 -16.47 -10.90 20.72
C ALA A 15 -15.39 -11.68 19.94
N PRO A 16 -15.50 -11.81 18.62
CA PRO A 16 -14.44 -12.44 17.84
C PRO A 16 -13.13 -11.72 18.17
N ASP A 17 -12.04 -12.47 18.34
CA ASP A 17 -10.71 -11.94 18.53
C ASP A 17 -10.51 -10.83 17.50
N ARG A 18 -10.48 -9.57 17.96
CA ARG A 18 -10.30 -8.43 17.08
C ARG A 18 -8.86 -8.50 16.57
N VAL A 19 -8.70 -9.06 15.39
CA VAL A 19 -7.44 -8.96 14.66
C VAL A 19 -7.12 -7.49 14.52
N THR A 20 -5.98 -7.05 15.05
CA THR A 20 -5.52 -5.67 14.91
C THR A 20 -5.42 -5.35 13.42
N PRO A 21 -6.10 -4.31 12.93
CA PRO A 21 -6.03 -3.94 11.53
C PRO A 21 -4.60 -3.52 11.17
N MET A 22 -4.18 -3.87 9.97
CA MET A 22 -2.82 -3.69 9.49
C MET A 22 -2.78 -2.77 8.27
N LEU A 23 -1.84 -1.83 8.25
CA LEU A 23 -1.45 -1.10 7.04
C LEU A 23 -0.26 -1.79 6.39
N HIS A 24 -0.44 -2.34 5.20
CA HIS A 24 0.63 -2.89 4.37
C HIS A 24 1.10 -1.84 3.37
N MET A 25 2.39 -1.56 3.33
CA MET A 25 3.01 -0.53 2.48
C MET A 25 4.03 -1.17 1.56
N MET A 26 4.09 -0.72 0.29
CA MET A 26 4.94 -1.31 -0.75
C MET A 26 6.14 -0.43 -1.05
N CYS A 27 7.36 -0.93 -0.84
CA CYS A 27 8.62 -0.28 -1.17
C CYS A 27 9.43 -1.13 -2.15
N GLY A 28 10.11 -0.50 -3.09
CA GLY A 28 10.95 -1.16 -4.09
C GLY A 28 10.95 -0.42 -5.42
N LYS A 29 11.94 -0.70 -6.26
CA LYS A 29 12.12 -0.07 -7.57
C LYS A 29 10.92 -0.33 -8.50
N ILE A 30 10.83 0.43 -9.59
CA ILE A 30 9.83 0.19 -10.64
C ILE A 30 10.00 -1.24 -11.20
N ALA A 31 8.90 -1.92 -11.46
CA ALA A 31 8.84 -3.32 -11.92
C ALA A 31 9.39 -4.38 -10.93
N ALA A 32 9.65 -4.03 -9.67
CA ALA A 32 10.06 -5.01 -8.65
C ALA A 32 8.99 -6.06 -8.31
N GLY A 33 7.71 -5.81 -8.63
CA GLY A 33 6.59 -6.74 -8.34
C GLY A 33 5.67 -6.27 -7.21
N LYS A 34 5.78 -5.02 -6.79
CA LYS A 34 4.95 -4.44 -5.70
C LYS A 34 3.46 -4.68 -5.86
N SER A 35 2.90 -4.36 -7.03
CA SER A 35 1.46 -4.51 -7.29
C SER A 35 1.00 -5.97 -7.28
N THR A 36 1.87 -6.91 -7.68
CA THR A 36 1.60 -8.35 -7.60
C THR A 36 1.48 -8.79 -6.15
N LEU A 37 2.46 -8.41 -5.32
CA LEU A 37 2.42 -8.70 -3.88
C LEU A 37 1.24 -8.01 -3.19
N ALA A 38 0.96 -6.76 -3.55
CA ALA A 38 -0.19 -6.02 -3.01
C ALA A 38 -1.51 -6.73 -3.30
N ALA A 39 -1.71 -7.19 -4.54
CA ALA A 39 -2.91 -7.94 -4.93
C ALA A 39 -3.02 -9.28 -4.18
N GLU A 40 -1.90 -9.95 -3.90
CA GLU A 40 -1.88 -11.18 -3.12
C GLU A 40 -2.27 -10.95 -1.66
N LEU A 41 -1.67 -9.95 -1.01
CA LEU A 41 -1.97 -9.59 0.38
C LEU A 41 -3.44 -9.18 0.55
N ALA A 42 -4.01 -8.51 -0.43
CA ALA A 42 -5.39 -8.05 -0.42
C ALA A 42 -6.44 -9.19 -0.51
N ARG A 43 -6.02 -10.42 -0.84
CA ARG A 43 -6.93 -11.60 -0.84
C ARG A 43 -7.34 -12.03 0.57
N LYS A 44 -6.67 -11.54 1.60
CA LYS A 44 -7.02 -11.86 2.99
C LYS A 44 -8.38 -11.24 3.35
N PRO A 45 -9.28 -12.00 4.00
CA PRO A 45 -10.55 -11.45 4.46
C PRO A 45 -10.37 -10.21 5.33
N GLY A 46 -11.24 -9.21 5.16
CA GLY A 46 -11.18 -7.95 5.92
C GLY A 46 -10.05 -7.01 5.48
N THR A 47 -9.51 -7.21 4.26
CA THR A 47 -8.43 -6.41 3.71
C THR A 47 -8.87 -5.73 2.41
N VAL A 48 -8.54 -4.45 2.26
CA VAL A 48 -8.85 -3.62 1.08
C VAL A 48 -7.55 -3.20 0.40
N LEU A 49 -7.50 -3.35 -0.92
CA LEU A 49 -6.44 -2.81 -1.77
C LEU A 49 -6.79 -1.39 -2.21
N ILE A 50 -5.84 -0.47 -2.09
CA ILE A 50 -5.92 0.87 -2.67
C ILE A 50 -4.69 1.06 -3.55
N ALA A 51 -4.90 1.13 -4.87
CA ALA A 51 -3.84 1.27 -5.87
C ALA A 51 -3.77 2.73 -6.37
N GLU A 52 -2.63 3.41 -6.13
CA GLU A 52 -2.44 4.83 -6.47
C GLU A 52 -2.63 5.07 -7.98
N ASP A 53 -2.01 4.24 -8.81
CA ASP A 53 -2.03 4.40 -10.26
C ASP A 53 -3.44 4.20 -10.85
N GLU A 54 -4.23 3.27 -10.32
CA GLU A 54 -5.61 3.04 -10.73
C GLU A 54 -6.50 4.26 -10.42
N TRP A 55 -6.38 4.79 -9.21
CA TRP A 55 -7.14 5.98 -8.80
C TRP A 55 -6.72 7.21 -9.58
N LEU A 56 -5.42 7.42 -9.76
CA LEU A 56 -4.91 8.56 -10.53
C LEU A 56 -5.37 8.50 -11.98
N SER A 57 -5.27 7.34 -12.63
CA SER A 57 -5.68 7.19 -14.02
C SER A 57 -7.19 7.38 -14.21
N THR A 58 -8.00 6.87 -13.27
CA THR A 58 -9.47 6.99 -13.32
C THR A 58 -9.94 8.42 -13.08
N LEU A 59 -9.34 9.11 -12.09
CA LEU A 59 -9.78 10.45 -11.68
C LEU A 59 -9.15 11.58 -12.51
N PHE A 60 -7.94 11.37 -13.02
CA PHE A 60 -7.11 12.45 -13.57
C PHE A 60 -6.34 12.04 -14.83
N GLY A 61 -6.69 10.93 -15.48
CA GLY A 61 -5.95 10.42 -16.63
C GLY A 61 -5.85 11.43 -17.78
N ASP A 62 -6.87 12.27 -17.98
CA ASP A 62 -6.90 13.36 -18.95
C ASP A 62 -6.04 14.58 -18.57
N GLN A 63 -5.63 14.69 -17.32
CA GLN A 63 -4.87 15.82 -16.77
C GLN A 63 -3.39 15.47 -16.46
N MET A 64 -2.97 14.20 -16.66
CA MET A 64 -1.61 13.73 -16.41
C MET A 64 -0.82 13.62 -17.73
N GLN A 65 -0.14 14.70 -18.10
CA GLN A 65 0.69 14.75 -19.30
C GLN A 65 2.20 14.87 -19.00
N SER A 66 2.54 15.10 -17.73
CA SER A 66 3.92 15.32 -17.28
C SER A 66 4.17 14.72 -15.90
N VAL A 67 5.46 14.53 -15.57
CA VAL A 67 5.88 14.12 -14.20
C VAL A 67 5.42 15.15 -13.16
N GLY A 68 5.42 16.44 -13.50
CA GLY A 68 4.91 17.50 -12.62
C GLY A 68 3.42 17.36 -12.32
N ASP A 69 2.61 16.96 -13.31
CA ASP A 69 1.19 16.68 -13.10
C ASP A 69 0.99 15.48 -12.19
N TYR A 70 1.74 14.40 -12.39
CA TYR A 70 1.72 13.23 -11.53
C TYR A 70 2.00 13.64 -10.06
N VAL A 71 3.08 14.36 -9.80
CA VAL A 71 3.43 14.80 -8.44
C VAL A 71 2.32 15.65 -7.82
N ARG A 72 1.77 16.58 -8.57
CA ARG A 72 0.70 17.48 -8.12
C ARG A 72 -0.60 16.72 -7.80
N LEU A 73 -0.98 15.78 -8.66
CA LEU A 73 -2.23 15.02 -8.54
C LEU A 73 -2.12 13.92 -7.47
N SER A 74 -0.98 13.25 -7.37
CA SER A 74 -0.70 12.32 -6.27
C SER A 74 -0.79 13.00 -4.91
N ALA A 75 -0.31 14.24 -4.78
CA ALA A 75 -0.43 14.98 -3.52
C ALA A 75 -1.90 15.25 -3.15
N LYS A 76 -2.77 15.57 -4.14
CA LYS A 76 -4.21 15.74 -3.92
C LYS A 76 -4.88 14.43 -3.51
N LEU A 77 -4.56 13.33 -4.21
CA LEU A 77 -5.09 12.01 -3.90
C LEU A 77 -4.70 11.60 -2.46
N ARG A 78 -3.44 11.75 -2.09
CA ARG A 78 -2.94 11.42 -0.73
C ARG A 78 -3.62 12.25 0.35
N ALA A 79 -3.89 13.53 0.11
CA ALA A 79 -4.59 14.40 1.06
C ALA A 79 -6.00 13.90 1.39
N VAL A 80 -6.70 13.30 0.41
CA VAL A 80 -8.03 12.70 0.62
C VAL A 80 -7.92 11.28 1.19
N MET A 81 -6.98 10.48 0.66
CA MET A 81 -6.84 9.08 1.04
C MET A 81 -6.31 8.89 2.46
N GLY A 82 -5.42 9.75 2.96
CA GLY A 82 -4.88 9.61 4.31
C GLY A 82 -5.98 9.47 5.37
N PRO A 83 -6.87 10.47 5.54
CA PRO A 83 -8.00 10.38 6.49
C PRO A 83 -8.93 9.18 6.20
N HIS A 84 -9.18 8.87 4.93
CA HIS A 84 -10.03 7.74 4.57
C HIS A 84 -9.44 6.39 4.99
N ILE A 85 -8.13 6.18 4.78
CA ILE A 85 -7.43 4.97 5.19
C ILE A 85 -7.42 4.85 6.72
N SER A 86 -7.16 5.94 7.45
CA SER A 86 -7.24 5.97 8.92
C SER A 86 -8.63 5.53 9.40
N MET A 87 -9.70 5.96 8.75
CA MET A 87 -11.07 5.55 9.10
C MET A 87 -11.33 4.06 8.82
N LEU A 88 -10.78 3.50 7.74
CA LEU A 88 -10.86 2.06 7.45
C LEU A 88 -10.16 1.25 8.55
N LEU A 89 -8.94 1.65 8.94
CA LEU A 89 -8.18 1.02 10.02
C LEU A 89 -8.93 1.10 11.35
N LEU A 90 -9.48 2.27 11.72
CA LEU A 90 -10.33 2.43 12.91
C LEU A 90 -11.57 1.53 12.87
N GLY A 91 -12.12 1.30 11.69
CA GLY A 91 -13.25 0.39 11.46
C GLY A 91 -12.88 -1.09 11.54
N GLY A 92 -11.59 -1.43 11.77
CA GLY A 92 -11.11 -2.82 11.86
C GLY A 92 -10.79 -3.46 10.51
N VAL A 93 -10.68 -2.65 9.44
CA VAL A 93 -10.35 -3.10 8.08
C VAL A 93 -8.84 -2.92 7.85
N SER A 94 -8.14 -3.99 7.47
CA SER A 94 -6.75 -3.90 7.02
C SER A 94 -6.67 -3.28 5.63
N VAL A 95 -5.60 -2.55 5.36
CA VAL A 95 -5.41 -1.85 4.08
C VAL A 95 -4.06 -2.21 3.48
N VAL A 96 -4.06 -2.56 2.21
CA VAL A 96 -2.85 -2.68 1.39
C VAL A 96 -2.75 -1.44 0.51
N LEU A 97 -1.70 -0.65 0.70
CA LEU A 97 -1.41 0.51 -0.12
C LEU A 97 -0.43 0.12 -1.23
N ASP A 98 -0.92 -0.01 -2.45
CA ASP A 98 -0.06 -0.04 -3.64
C ASP A 98 0.30 1.39 -4.06
N PHE A 99 0.88 2.10 -3.08
CA PHE A 99 1.48 3.43 -3.22
C PHE A 99 2.99 3.26 -3.04
N GLN A 100 3.76 4.08 -3.73
CA GLN A 100 5.22 3.96 -3.67
C GLN A 100 5.76 4.52 -2.34
N ALA A 101 6.18 3.63 -1.42
CA ALA A 101 6.91 3.96 -0.19
C ALA A 101 8.42 4.18 -0.46
N ASN A 102 8.76 4.73 -1.61
CA ASN A 102 10.10 4.76 -2.18
C ASN A 102 10.96 5.95 -1.73
N THR A 103 10.41 6.85 -0.92
CA THR A 103 11.14 7.98 -0.34
C THR A 103 10.82 8.10 1.15
N ILE A 104 11.75 8.64 1.93
CA ILE A 104 11.52 8.94 3.35
C ILE A 104 10.26 9.79 3.53
N ARG A 105 10.03 10.77 2.63
CA ARG A 105 8.83 11.61 2.65
C ARG A 105 7.54 10.80 2.49
N SER A 106 7.49 9.86 1.54
CA SER A 106 6.30 9.03 1.35
C SER A 106 6.08 8.08 2.50
N ARG A 107 7.15 7.49 3.05
CA ARG A 107 7.06 6.64 4.24
C ARG A 107 6.58 7.40 5.47
N ASN A 108 7.04 8.63 5.68
CA ASN A 108 6.55 9.48 6.78
C ASN A 108 5.07 9.83 6.65
N TRP A 109 4.56 10.08 5.44
CA TRP A 109 3.13 10.26 5.21
C TRP A 109 2.35 8.97 5.56
N MET A 110 2.81 7.81 5.11
CA MET A 110 2.17 6.53 5.44
C MET A 110 2.22 6.24 6.94
N ARG A 111 3.31 6.61 7.61
CA ARG A 111 3.45 6.50 9.07
C ARG A 111 2.34 7.27 9.79
N SER A 112 2.10 8.52 9.43
CA SER A 112 1.04 9.33 10.07
C SER A 112 -0.33 8.67 9.97
N VAL A 113 -0.62 7.95 8.87
CA VAL A 113 -1.91 7.30 8.64
C VAL A 113 -2.20 6.19 9.66
N PHE A 114 -1.19 5.37 10.03
CA PHE A 114 -1.41 4.27 10.97
C PHE A 114 -1.12 4.65 12.43
N GLU A 115 -0.18 5.56 12.67
CA GLU A 115 0.15 6.02 14.04
C GLU A 115 -1.01 6.80 14.66
N ASP A 116 -1.66 7.69 13.92
CA ASP A 116 -2.79 8.49 14.40
C ASP A 116 -3.95 7.64 14.95
N VAL A 117 -4.06 6.39 14.50
CA VAL A 117 -5.15 5.47 14.87
C VAL A 117 -4.67 4.24 15.64
N GLY A 118 -3.38 4.13 15.93
CA GLY A 118 -2.79 3.01 16.66
C GLY A 118 -2.93 1.66 15.94
N ALA A 119 -2.98 1.65 14.60
CA ALA A 119 -3.05 0.44 13.82
C ALA A 119 -1.67 -0.23 13.69
N GLY A 120 -1.66 -1.55 13.46
CA GLY A 120 -0.45 -2.27 13.08
C GLY A 120 0.02 -1.87 11.68
N HIS A 121 1.28 -2.14 11.37
CA HIS A 121 1.81 -1.86 10.03
C HIS A 121 2.84 -2.92 9.59
N LYS A 122 3.07 -3.01 8.28
CA LYS A 122 4.15 -3.76 7.65
C LYS A 122 4.67 -2.99 6.44
N LEU A 123 5.98 -2.80 6.37
CA LEU A 123 6.66 -2.28 5.19
C LEU A 123 7.25 -3.46 4.41
N HIS A 124 6.70 -3.72 3.24
CA HIS A 124 7.18 -4.77 2.32
C HIS A 124 8.23 -4.15 1.41
N PHE A 125 9.49 -4.47 1.63
CA PHE A 125 10.60 -3.97 0.84
C PHE A 125 11.05 -5.04 -0.19
N LEU A 126 10.79 -4.77 -1.46
CA LEU A 126 11.23 -5.61 -2.57
C LEU A 126 12.61 -5.11 -3.03
N ASP A 127 13.66 -5.69 -2.46
CA ASP A 127 15.06 -5.31 -2.70
C ASP A 127 15.65 -6.12 -3.86
N LEU A 128 15.28 -5.70 -5.08
CA LEU A 128 15.75 -6.32 -6.29
C LEU A 128 16.80 -5.46 -7.01
N ASP A 129 17.73 -6.13 -7.69
CA ASP A 129 18.72 -5.49 -8.55
C ASP A 129 18.05 -4.72 -9.69
N GLU A 130 18.68 -3.61 -10.09
CA GLU A 130 18.18 -2.78 -11.18
C GLU A 130 18.07 -3.53 -12.49
N ASP A 131 19.01 -4.44 -12.77
CA ASP A 131 19.02 -5.26 -14.00
C ASP A 131 17.79 -6.16 -14.07
N ILE A 132 17.41 -6.78 -12.96
CA ILE A 132 16.19 -7.61 -12.86
C ILE A 132 14.94 -6.75 -13.08
N CYS A 133 14.88 -5.61 -12.42
CA CYS A 133 13.77 -4.68 -12.56
C CYS A 133 13.64 -4.14 -14.00
N MET A 134 14.77 -3.81 -14.64
CA MET A 134 14.80 -3.37 -16.04
C MET A 134 14.31 -4.45 -17.01
N GLN A 135 14.77 -5.69 -16.83
CA GLN A 135 14.31 -6.83 -17.65
C GLN A 135 12.78 -7.03 -17.51
N ARG A 136 12.27 -7.00 -16.27
CA ARG A 136 10.83 -7.12 -16.00
C ARG A 136 10.05 -5.95 -16.60
N LEU A 137 10.58 -4.73 -16.54
CA LEU A 137 9.96 -3.55 -17.15
C LEU A 137 9.84 -3.69 -18.67
N ARG A 138 10.92 -4.09 -19.34
CA ARG A 138 10.93 -4.29 -20.79
C ARG A 138 9.94 -5.39 -21.21
N ALA A 139 9.91 -6.51 -20.50
CA ALA A 139 8.97 -7.61 -20.76
C ALA A 139 7.50 -7.14 -20.58
N ARG A 140 7.21 -6.38 -19.52
CA ARG A 140 5.90 -5.79 -19.25
C ARG A 140 5.48 -4.80 -20.34
N ASN A 141 6.38 -3.95 -20.80
CA ASN A 141 6.10 -2.98 -21.86
C ASN A 141 5.80 -3.69 -23.20
N LEU A 142 6.53 -4.76 -23.53
CA LEU A 142 6.26 -5.58 -24.71
C LEU A 142 4.89 -6.27 -24.65
N ALA A 143 4.47 -6.71 -23.48
CA ALA A 143 3.16 -7.33 -23.27
C ALA A 143 1.99 -6.34 -23.33
N GLY A 144 2.25 -5.03 -23.22
CA GLY A 144 1.21 -3.98 -23.26
C GLY A 144 0.18 -4.05 -22.12
N THR A 145 0.54 -4.70 -21.00
CA THR A 145 -0.39 -5.01 -19.91
C THR A 145 -0.47 -3.91 -18.84
N HIS A 146 0.29 -2.82 -18.96
CA HIS A 146 0.35 -1.78 -17.94
C HIS A 146 0.02 -0.41 -18.54
N GLN A 147 -0.68 0.43 -17.77
CA GLN A 147 -1.13 1.76 -18.21
C GLN A 147 0.04 2.73 -18.47
N PHE A 148 1.17 2.54 -17.75
CA PHE A 148 2.35 3.39 -17.88
C PHE A 148 3.54 2.56 -18.40
N ALA A 149 3.92 2.79 -19.64
CA ALA A 149 5.11 2.20 -20.26
C ALA A 149 6.29 3.16 -20.11
N ALA A 150 7.10 2.98 -19.06
CA ALA A 150 8.30 3.80 -18.88
C ALA A 150 9.41 3.36 -19.82
N SER A 151 10.12 4.32 -20.45
CA SER A 151 11.35 4.05 -21.20
C SER A 151 12.52 3.74 -20.28
N ASP A 152 13.62 3.19 -20.83
CA ASP A 152 14.85 2.94 -20.07
C ASP A 152 15.40 4.21 -19.40
N ALA A 153 15.35 5.37 -20.10
CA ALA A 153 15.76 6.64 -19.53
C ALA A 153 14.89 7.07 -18.34
N GLN A 154 13.57 6.88 -18.45
CA GLN A 154 12.64 7.15 -17.35
C GLN A 154 12.85 6.17 -16.19
N PHE A 155 13.18 4.91 -16.47
CA PHE A 155 13.53 3.94 -15.44
C PHE A 155 14.70 4.44 -14.57
N HIS A 156 15.82 4.82 -15.20
CA HIS A 156 16.98 5.32 -14.46
C HIS A 156 16.67 6.61 -13.69
N GLN A 157 15.90 7.51 -14.27
CA GLN A 157 15.46 8.73 -13.58
C GLN A 157 14.61 8.41 -12.33
N ILE A 158 13.70 7.45 -12.42
CA ILE A 158 12.86 7.01 -11.29
C ILE A 158 13.71 6.32 -10.22
N CYS A 159 14.65 5.44 -10.63
CA CYS A 159 15.54 4.74 -9.70
C CYS A 159 16.50 5.70 -8.99
N ALA A 160 16.95 6.77 -9.65
CA ALA A 160 17.80 7.79 -9.01
C ALA A 160 17.11 8.55 -7.87
N GLY A 161 15.77 8.55 -7.82
CA GLY A 161 14.99 9.12 -6.72
C GLY A 161 14.59 8.10 -5.64
N PHE A 162 15.08 6.87 -5.72
CA PHE A 162 14.79 5.84 -4.76
C PHE A 162 15.66 5.98 -3.50
N GLU A 163 15.00 6.05 -2.35
CA GLU A 163 15.62 6.09 -1.02
C GLU A 163 15.27 4.78 -0.30
N PRO A 164 16.19 3.78 -0.25
CA PRO A 164 15.91 2.51 0.41
C PRO A 164 15.55 2.73 1.88
N PRO A 165 14.62 1.94 2.44
CA PRO A 165 14.29 2.04 3.85
C PRO A 165 15.47 1.55 4.70
N SER A 166 15.61 2.09 5.91
CA SER A 166 16.61 1.68 6.90
C SER A 166 15.93 1.28 8.21
N ASP A 167 16.62 0.49 9.02
CA ASP A 167 16.14 0.05 10.33
C ASP A 167 15.92 1.24 11.28
N ASP A 168 16.68 2.33 11.11
CA ASP A 168 16.54 3.56 11.90
C ASP A 168 15.19 4.26 11.70
N GLU A 169 14.50 3.97 10.60
CA GLU A 169 13.15 4.49 10.40
C GLU A 169 12.10 3.78 11.30
N GLY A 170 12.43 2.65 11.92
CA GLY A 170 11.56 1.97 12.90
C GLY A 170 10.28 1.37 12.32
N PHE A 171 10.26 0.98 11.04
CA PHE A 171 9.16 0.21 10.45
C PHE A 171 9.31 -1.28 10.78
N ASP A 172 8.17 -1.95 11.00
CA ASP A 172 8.12 -3.42 10.96
C ASP A 172 8.25 -3.85 9.49
N MET A 173 9.49 -4.18 9.08
CA MET A 173 9.86 -4.41 7.70
C MET A 173 9.98 -5.90 7.35
N ILE A 174 9.51 -6.27 6.16
CA ILE A 174 9.74 -7.57 5.54
C ILE A 174 10.48 -7.32 4.23
N THR A 175 11.70 -7.84 4.13
CA THR A 175 12.51 -7.75 2.90
C THR A 175 12.31 -8.97 2.03
N TYR A 176 12.17 -8.74 0.73
CA TYR A 176 12.06 -9.74 -0.32
C TYR A 176 13.20 -9.52 -1.31
N ASP A 177 14.01 -10.52 -1.53
CA ASP A 177 15.11 -10.55 -2.48
C ASP A 177 14.78 -11.39 -3.72
N SER A 178 15.74 -11.54 -4.63
CA SER A 178 15.58 -12.32 -5.86
C SER A 178 15.29 -13.80 -5.65
N ASP A 179 15.61 -14.34 -4.47
CA ASP A 179 15.41 -15.75 -4.14
C ASP A 179 14.02 -15.99 -3.53
N THR A 180 13.34 -14.92 -3.12
CA THR A 180 12.05 -14.95 -2.41
C THR A 180 10.87 -14.61 -3.31
N ILE A 181 11.11 -13.98 -4.50
CA ILE A 181 10.05 -13.49 -5.40
C ILE A 181 10.18 -14.07 -6.80
#